data_14a0d03e8347331a9e299b7c87ec86e0
#
_entry.id   14a0d03e8347331a9e299b7c87ec86e0
#
_cell.length_a   1.000
_cell.length_b   1.000
_cell.length_c   1.000
_cell.angle_alpha   90.00
_cell.angle_beta   90.00
_cell.angle_gamma   90.00
#
_symmetry.space_group_name_H-M   'P 1'
#
loop_
_entity.id
_entity.type
_entity.pdbx_description
1 polymer ?
#
loop_
_entity_poly.entity_id
_entity_poly.type
_entity_poly.pdbx_seq_one_letter_code
_entity_poly.pdbx_strand_id
1 'polypeptide(L)'
;MSGTISQQVDNTLKELGSHGSFELPVETYTDNCEIFRSLYLHWHEEMEFIFIESGSGLVRLNREALRVREGDLLIVNRGVLHSMKTDPRHILYYKSIVFDLSYLAGTAGDLCQERLIAPLAANQAEFVHRITPDVSGYDRLMEIFGQIHSCLDKKEPYYYVRLKALFYAFFYEMLAGNYIITSDHAEQNKSLSSIKNVLDYINSHYNEPLNAKELAGLSNYSEY
;
A
#
# COMPACT_ATOMS: atom_id res chain seq x y z
N MET A 1 5.14 -12.09 18.81
CA MET A 1 5.78 -13.09 17.93
C MET A 1 5.91 -12.44 16.57
N SER A 2 7.10 -12.03 16.16
CA SER A 2 7.33 -11.46 14.84
C SER A 2 7.26 -12.59 13.81
N GLY A 3 6.18 -12.64 13.06
CA GLY A 3 6.05 -13.57 11.96
C GLY A 3 6.98 -13.15 10.82
N THR A 4 7.93 -14.00 10.48
CA THR A 4 8.70 -13.86 9.24
C THR A 4 7.72 -14.05 8.08
N ILE A 5 7.46 -12.98 7.32
CA ILE A 5 6.54 -13.04 6.18
C ILE A 5 7.24 -13.85 5.08
N SER A 6 6.85 -15.12 4.91
CA SER A 6 7.07 -15.80 3.65
C SER A 6 6.00 -15.28 2.68
N GLN A 7 6.30 -14.22 1.95
CA GLN A 7 5.40 -13.71 0.93
C GLN A 7 5.16 -14.80 -0.11
N GLN A 8 3.96 -15.34 -0.11
CA GLN A 8 3.49 -16.19 -1.19
C GLN A 8 2.65 -15.30 -2.13
N VAL A 9 3.03 -15.28 -3.38
CA VAL A 9 2.29 -14.58 -4.44
C VAL A 9 1.79 -15.59 -5.45
N ASP A 10 0.68 -15.27 -6.08
CA ASP A 10 0.21 -16.02 -7.25
C ASP A 10 0.99 -15.63 -8.52
N ASN A 11 0.59 -16.20 -9.65
CA ASN A 11 1.23 -15.93 -10.93
C ASN A 11 1.01 -14.48 -11.44
N THR A 12 0.10 -13.71 -10.83
CA THR A 12 -0.13 -12.29 -11.12
C THR A 12 0.64 -11.36 -10.19
N LEU A 13 1.48 -11.92 -9.33
CA LEU A 13 2.19 -11.23 -8.25
C LEU A 13 1.26 -10.70 -7.17
N LYS A 14 0.00 -11.17 -7.11
CA LYS A 14 -0.91 -10.85 -6.02
C LYS A 14 -0.50 -11.64 -4.78
N GLU A 15 -0.41 -10.97 -3.65
CA GLU A 15 -0.16 -11.62 -2.37
C GLU A 15 -1.34 -12.53 -2.00
N LEU A 16 -1.02 -13.77 -1.59
CA LEU A 16 -2.02 -14.78 -1.22
C LEU A 16 -2.45 -14.70 0.26
N GLY A 17 -1.72 -13.93 1.04
CA GLY A 17 -2.02 -13.67 2.44
C GLY A 17 -3.21 -12.72 2.60
N SER A 18 -3.82 -12.75 3.78
CA SER A 18 -4.74 -11.73 4.25
C SER A 18 -4.12 -11.03 5.46
N HIS A 19 -4.27 -9.70 5.55
CA HIS A 19 -3.76 -8.91 6.64
C HIS A 19 -4.85 -8.66 7.69
N GLY A 20 -4.61 -9.15 8.92
CA GLY A 20 -5.59 -9.09 10.00
C GLY A 20 -6.66 -10.18 9.93
N SER A 21 -7.87 -9.86 10.33
CA SER A 21 -9.02 -10.77 10.34
C SER A 21 -10.23 -10.14 9.66
N PHE A 22 -11.26 -10.95 9.41
CA PHE A 22 -12.53 -10.43 8.85
C PHE A 22 -13.15 -9.31 9.71
N GLU A 23 -13.04 -9.41 11.05
CA GLU A 23 -13.59 -8.42 11.97
C GLU A 23 -12.68 -7.21 12.14
N LEU A 24 -11.37 -7.41 11.98
CA LEU A 24 -10.34 -6.38 12.08
C LEU A 24 -9.32 -6.58 10.93
N PRO A 25 -9.62 -6.09 9.74
CA PRO A 25 -8.73 -6.21 8.57
C PRO A 25 -7.61 -5.16 8.61
N VAL A 26 -6.84 -5.19 9.70
CA VAL A 26 -5.71 -4.30 9.96
C VAL A 26 -4.62 -5.12 10.65
N GLU A 27 -3.40 -4.99 10.17
CA GLU A 27 -2.23 -5.63 10.77
C GLU A 27 -1.01 -4.71 10.76
N THR A 28 -0.13 -4.89 11.72
CA THR A 28 1.12 -4.15 11.81
C THR A 28 2.30 -5.09 11.76
N TYR A 29 3.33 -4.66 11.06
CA TYR A 29 4.56 -5.39 10.94
C TYR A 29 5.73 -4.52 11.43
N THR A 30 6.69 -5.18 12.05
CA THR A 30 8.02 -4.60 12.34
C THR A 30 9.01 -5.58 11.78
N ASP A 31 9.71 -5.17 10.76
CA ASP A 31 10.58 -6.07 10.02
C ASP A 31 11.90 -5.38 9.61
N ASN A 32 12.83 -6.18 9.15
CA ASN A 32 14.07 -5.73 8.57
C ASN A 32 14.39 -6.56 7.32
N CYS A 33 15.08 -5.93 6.40
CA CYS A 33 15.58 -6.62 5.21
C CYS A 33 16.88 -7.38 5.44
N GLU A 34 17.16 -7.84 6.67
CA GLU A 34 18.42 -8.47 7.04
C GLU A 34 18.56 -9.86 6.43
N ILE A 35 17.50 -10.67 6.53
CA ILE A 35 17.53 -12.08 6.08
C ILE A 35 17.40 -12.16 4.57
N PHE A 36 16.44 -11.47 3.97
CA PHE A 36 16.14 -11.58 2.54
C PHE A 36 16.67 -10.43 1.69
N ARG A 37 17.22 -9.38 2.29
CA ARG A 37 17.69 -8.14 1.63
C ARG A 37 16.72 -7.48 0.66
N SER A 38 15.50 -8.00 0.53
CA SER A 38 14.46 -7.47 -0.33
C SER A 38 13.09 -7.99 0.04
N LEU A 39 12.12 -7.11 -0.05
CA LEU A 39 10.71 -7.46 -0.18
C LEU A 39 10.45 -7.67 -1.67
N TYR A 40 9.99 -8.88 -2.05
CA TYR A 40 9.78 -9.22 -3.45
C TYR A 40 8.67 -8.39 -4.09
N LEU A 41 8.68 -8.29 -5.40
CA LEU A 41 7.66 -7.58 -6.14
C LEU A 41 6.30 -8.26 -5.97
N HIS A 42 5.32 -7.52 -5.44
CA HIS A 42 3.97 -8.01 -5.20
C HIS A 42 2.96 -6.84 -5.18
N TRP A 43 1.69 -7.17 -5.10
CA TRP A 43 0.62 -6.23 -4.86
C TRP A 43 -0.50 -6.88 -4.04
N HIS A 44 -1.27 -6.07 -3.34
CA HIS A 44 -2.45 -6.46 -2.56
C HIS A 44 -3.56 -5.40 -2.67
N GLU A 45 -4.76 -5.75 -2.24
CA GLU A 45 -5.92 -4.84 -2.31
C GLU A 45 -5.97 -3.84 -1.15
N GLU A 46 -5.24 -4.09 -0.10
CA GLU A 46 -5.14 -3.25 1.07
C GLU A 46 -4.28 -2.01 0.78
N MET A 47 -4.42 -1.01 1.62
CA MET A 47 -3.45 0.10 1.73
C MET A 47 -2.35 -0.28 2.71
N GLU A 48 -1.14 0.21 2.46
CA GLU A 48 -0.04 0.05 3.39
C GLU A 48 0.68 1.37 3.63
N PHE A 49 0.96 1.66 4.91
CA PHE A 49 1.83 2.74 5.34
C PHE A 49 3.13 2.14 5.84
N ILE A 50 4.27 2.55 5.28
CA ILE A 50 5.60 2.01 5.63
C ILE A 50 6.46 3.15 6.18
N PHE A 51 6.85 3.06 7.42
CA PHE A 51 7.79 4.00 8.04
C PHE A 51 9.19 3.40 8.09
N ILE A 52 10.17 4.10 7.54
CA ILE A 52 11.58 3.69 7.58
C ILE A 52 12.19 4.14 8.91
N GLU A 53 12.40 3.19 9.83
CA GLU A 53 12.98 3.47 11.15
C GLU A 53 14.47 3.73 11.09
N SER A 54 15.20 3.03 10.23
CA SER A 54 16.63 3.26 10.00
C SER A 54 17.11 2.62 8.71
N GLY A 55 18.31 3.00 8.27
CA GLY A 55 18.92 2.47 7.07
C GLY A 55 18.52 3.20 5.79
N SER A 56 18.77 2.56 4.65
CA SER A 56 18.47 3.10 3.33
C SER A 56 18.28 2.01 2.29
N GLY A 57 17.56 2.33 1.22
CA GLY A 57 17.27 1.35 0.18
C GLY A 57 16.60 1.96 -1.05
N LEU A 58 16.11 1.07 -1.89
CA LEU A 58 15.34 1.39 -3.08
C LEU A 58 13.96 0.75 -2.96
N VAL A 59 12.92 1.56 -2.98
CA VAL A 59 11.52 1.12 -3.05
C VAL A 59 11.00 1.38 -4.45
N ARG A 60 10.33 0.41 -5.03
CA ARG A 60 9.60 0.56 -6.29
C ARG A 60 8.11 0.55 -6.00
N LEU A 61 7.41 1.53 -6.55
CA LEU A 61 5.96 1.69 -6.48
C LEU A 61 5.47 1.87 -7.92
N ASN A 62 4.89 0.82 -8.49
CA ASN A 62 4.56 0.78 -9.91
C ASN A 62 5.79 1.09 -10.80
N ARG A 63 5.79 2.21 -11.52
CA ARG A 63 6.90 2.66 -12.38
C ARG A 63 7.89 3.57 -11.67
N GLU A 64 7.55 4.05 -10.48
CA GLU A 64 8.39 4.93 -9.70
C GLU A 64 9.44 4.16 -8.92
N ALA A 65 10.65 4.70 -8.83
CA ALA A 65 11.74 4.13 -8.06
C ALA A 65 12.28 5.20 -7.10
N LEU A 66 12.02 5.01 -5.82
CA LEU A 66 12.34 5.94 -4.75
C LEU A 66 13.54 5.44 -3.95
N ARG A 67 14.58 6.28 -3.82
CA ARG A 67 15.61 6.06 -2.80
C ARG A 67 15.05 6.51 -1.46
N VAL A 68 14.98 5.58 -0.52
CA VAL A 68 14.42 5.81 0.81
C VAL A 68 15.49 5.80 1.87
N ARG A 69 15.24 6.52 2.95
CA ARG A 69 16.13 6.66 4.11
C ARG A 69 15.31 6.76 5.40
N GLU A 70 16.01 6.70 6.51
CA GLU A 70 15.44 6.93 7.84
C GLU A 70 14.55 8.18 7.87
N GLY A 71 13.38 8.03 8.47
CA GLY A 71 12.36 9.06 8.59
C GLY A 71 11.37 9.11 7.42
N ASP A 72 11.61 8.46 6.30
CA ASP A 72 10.63 8.44 5.21
C ASP A 72 9.38 7.66 5.61
N LEU A 73 8.21 8.23 5.35
CA LEU A 73 6.91 7.57 5.40
C LEU A 73 6.45 7.32 3.96
N LEU A 74 6.24 6.06 3.63
CA LEU A 74 5.76 5.64 2.30
C LEU A 74 4.30 5.25 2.38
N ILE A 75 3.55 5.55 1.33
CA ILE A 75 2.16 5.15 1.17
C ILE A 75 2.06 4.26 -0.07
N VAL A 76 1.74 2.99 0.16
CA VAL A 76 1.35 2.05 -0.88
C VAL A 76 -0.15 2.12 -1.01
N ASN A 77 -0.62 2.76 -2.07
CA ASN A 77 -2.04 2.84 -2.36
C ASN A 77 -2.56 1.47 -2.82
N ARG A 78 -3.87 1.28 -2.72
CA ARG A 78 -4.54 0.04 -3.07
C ARG A 78 -4.14 -0.47 -4.46
N GLY A 79 -3.72 -1.72 -4.52
CA GLY A 79 -3.37 -2.37 -5.78
C GLY A 79 -2.06 -1.90 -6.42
N VAL A 80 -1.24 -1.11 -5.74
CA VAL A 80 0.07 -0.67 -6.24
C VAL A 80 1.07 -1.83 -6.20
N LEU A 81 1.66 -2.13 -7.35
CA LEU A 81 2.74 -3.12 -7.45
C LEU A 81 4.00 -2.54 -6.82
N HIS A 82 4.53 -3.21 -5.79
CA HIS A 82 5.64 -2.67 -5.01
C HIS A 82 6.68 -3.69 -4.62
N SER A 83 7.87 -3.21 -4.35
CA SER A 83 9.01 -3.99 -3.84
C SER A 83 9.97 -3.09 -3.09
N MET A 84 10.73 -3.65 -2.16
CA MET A 84 11.74 -2.95 -1.39
C MET A 84 13.04 -3.73 -1.39
N LYS A 85 14.16 -3.02 -1.59
CA LYS A 85 15.51 -3.59 -1.55
C LYS A 85 16.40 -2.72 -0.67
N THR A 86 17.05 -3.32 0.32
CA THR A 86 17.99 -2.64 1.20
C THR A 86 19.29 -2.31 0.48
N ASP A 87 19.94 -1.21 0.89
CA ASP A 87 21.35 -0.99 0.56
C ASP A 87 22.20 -2.04 1.31
N PRO A 88 23.12 -2.74 0.66
CA PRO A 88 23.95 -3.74 1.33
C PRO A 88 24.74 -3.25 2.53
N ARG A 89 24.99 -1.93 2.62
CA ARG A 89 25.76 -1.29 3.70
C ARG A 89 24.89 -0.67 4.81
N HIS A 90 23.59 -0.46 4.54
CA HIS A 90 22.67 0.22 5.44
C HIS A 90 21.33 -0.52 5.45
N ILE A 91 21.25 -1.60 6.20
CA ILE A 91 20.06 -2.45 6.28
C ILE A 91 18.83 -1.62 6.65
N LEU A 92 17.76 -1.78 5.89
CA LEU A 92 16.48 -1.15 6.18
C LEU A 92 15.77 -1.86 7.33
N TYR A 93 15.39 -1.06 8.33
CA TYR A 93 14.43 -1.42 9.37
C TYR A 93 13.19 -0.57 9.17
N TYR A 94 12.03 -1.20 9.17
CA TYR A 94 10.78 -0.50 8.91
C TYR A 94 9.63 -1.05 9.75
N LYS A 95 8.63 -0.21 9.93
CA LYS A 95 7.31 -0.59 10.45
C LYS A 95 6.28 -0.36 9.38
N SER A 96 5.32 -1.29 9.26
CA SER A 96 4.19 -1.05 8.38
C SER A 96 2.85 -1.28 9.06
N ILE A 97 1.82 -0.64 8.50
CA ILE A 97 0.42 -0.79 8.82
C ILE A 97 -0.28 -1.16 7.53
N VAL A 98 -0.77 -2.39 7.43
CA VAL A 98 -1.56 -2.87 6.29
C VAL A 98 -3.01 -2.92 6.70
N PHE A 99 -3.92 -2.36 5.90
CA PHE A 99 -5.34 -2.31 6.24
C PHE A 99 -6.24 -2.24 5.01
N ASP A 100 -7.38 -2.92 5.09
CA ASP A 100 -8.44 -2.80 4.09
C ASP A 100 -9.28 -1.54 4.37
N LEU A 101 -9.57 -0.77 3.32
CA LEU A 101 -10.40 0.44 3.42
C LEU A 101 -11.83 0.15 3.91
N SER A 102 -12.32 -1.08 3.72
CA SER A 102 -13.62 -1.51 4.26
C SER A 102 -13.72 -1.38 5.79
N TYR A 103 -12.59 -1.45 6.49
CA TYR A 103 -12.53 -1.20 7.94
C TYR A 103 -13.06 0.18 8.33
N LEU A 104 -12.87 1.16 7.45
CA LEU A 104 -13.29 2.55 7.65
C LEU A 104 -14.56 2.90 6.87
N ALA A 105 -15.13 1.94 6.14
CA ALA A 105 -16.31 2.18 5.35
C ALA A 105 -17.51 2.59 6.23
N GLY A 106 -18.21 3.60 5.76
CA GLY A 106 -19.48 4.09 6.31
C GLY A 106 -20.67 3.65 5.45
N THR A 107 -21.85 4.19 5.77
CA THR A 107 -23.07 3.98 4.99
C THR A 107 -23.21 5.05 3.90
N ALA A 108 -24.11 4.82 2.95
CA ALA A 108 -24.50 5.84 1.96
C ALA A 108 -25.00 7.12 2.66
N GLY A 109 -24.55 8.27 2.19
CA GLY A 109 -24.83 9.58 2.81
C GLY A 109 -23.83 10.02 3.88
N ASP A 110 -22.90 9.17 4.28
CA ASP A 110 -21.77 9.57 5.13
C ASP A 110 -20.72 10.32 4.29
N LEU A 111 -20.34 11.52 4.73
CA LEU A 111 -19.39 12.37 3.99
C LEU A 111 -18.00 11.75 3.90
N CYS A 112 -17.54 11.05 4.94
CA CYS A 112 -16.25 10.37 4.90
C CYS A 112 -16.29 9.23 3.88
N GLN A 113 -17.39 8.48 3.84
CA GLN A 113 -17.59 7.43 2.83
C GLN A 113 -17.56 8.00 1.42
N GLU A 114 -18.35 9.05 1.15
CA GLU A 114 -18.52 9.56 -0.21
C GLU A 114 -17.31 10.34 -0.73
N ARG A 115 -16.66 11.12 0.14
CA ARG A 115 -15.60 12.05 -0.28
C ARG A 115 -14.18 11.56 -0.04
N LEU A 116 -14.01 10.46 0.70
CA LEU A 116 -12.69 9.91 1.00
C LEU A 116 -12.61 8.41 0.70
N ILE A 117 -13.41 7.59 1.41
CA ILE A 117 -13.23 6.14 1.36
C ILE A 117 -13.61 5.57 -0.02
N ALA A 118 -14.76 5.97 -0.58
CA ALA A 118 -15.20 5.48 -1.88
C ALA A 118 -14.26 5.90 -3.03
N PRO A 119 -13.79 7.16 -3.13
CA PRO A 119 -12.79 7.54 -4.13
C PRO A 119 -11.47 6.77 -4.00
N LEU A 120 -10.94 6.54 -2.78
CA LEU A 120 -9.74 5.75 -2.56
C LEU A 120 -9.96 4.27 -2.95
N ALA A 121 -11.09 3.69 -2.54
CA ALA A 121 -11.44 2.31 -2.86
C ALA A 121 -11.64 2.07 -4.37
N ALA A 122 -12.09 3.09 -5.10
CA ALA A 122 -12.27 3.06 -6.56
C ALA A 122 -11.01 3.48 -7.34
N ASN A 123 -9.89 3.77 -6.66
CA ASN A 123 -8.66 4.33 -7.25
C ASN A 123 -8.92 5.61 -8.07
N GLN A 124 -9.91 6.41 -7.65
CA GLN A 124 -10.21 7.75 -8.19
C GLN A 124 -9.45 8.84 -7.45
N ALA A 125 -8.93 8.53 -6.27
CA ALA A 125 -8.01 9.33 -5.49
C ALA A 125 -6.92 8.42 -4.93
N GLU A 126 -5.72 8.98 -4.79
CA GLU A 126 -4.56 8.28 -4.24
C GLU A 126 -3.81 9.24 -3.30
N PHE A 127 -3.10 8.71 -2.32
CA PHE A 127 -2.15 9.50 -1.57
C PHE A 127 -0.80 9.54 -2.29
N VAL A 128 -0.04 10.61 -2.05
CA VAL A 128 1.36 10.69 -2.50
C VAL A 128 2.16 9.48 -1.97
N HIS A 129 3.08 8.97 -2.76
CA HIS A 129 3.82 7.77 -2.39
C HIS A 129 4.86 7.97 -1.28
N ARG A 130 5.26 9.23 -1.00
CA ARG A 130 6.30 9.50 0.00
C ARG A 130 6.06 10.83 0.71
N ILE A 131 6.24 10.81 2.01
CA ILE A 131 6.27 11.99 2.89
C ILE A 131 7.60 11.95 3.66
N THR A 132 8.31 13.08 3.69
CA THR A 132 9.64 13.20 4.29
C THR A 132 9.61 14.06 5.56
N PRO A 133 10.60 13.95 6.47
CA PRO A 133 10.61 14.68 7.73
C PRO A 133 10.61 16.21 7.64
N ASP A 134 10.97 16.75 6.48
CA ASP A 134 11.09 18.19 6.25
C ASP A 134 9.76 18.89 5.93
N VAL A 135 8.66 18.16 5.78
CA VAL A 135 7.36 18.75 5.46
C VAL A 135 6.56 19.10 6.73
N SER A 136 5.73 20.13 6.62
CA SER A 136 4.84 20.54 7.71
C SER A 136 3.81 19.45 8.04
N GLY A 137 3.58 19.21 9.34
CA GLY A 137 2.64 18.20 9.81
C GLY A 137 3.21 16.79 9.93
N TYR A 138 4.45 16.56 9.47
CA TYR A 138 5.10 15.25 9.55
C TYR A 138 5.12 14.67 10.97
N ASP A 139 5.53 15.43 11.98
CA ASP A 139 5.61 14.96 13.36
C ASP A 139 4.25 14.46 13.87
N ARG A 140 3.17 15.13 13.46
CA ARG A 140 1.82 14.74 13.84
C ARG A 140 1.39 13.44 13.17
N LEU A 141 1.70 13.27 11.89
CA LEU A 141 1.48 12.00 11.19
C LEU A 141 2.22 10.85 11.87
N MET A 142 3.49 11.06 12.24
CA MET A 142 4.31 10.04 12.88
C MET A 142 3.85 9.72 14.30
N GLU A 143 3.38 10.72 15.06
CA GLU A 143 2.76 10.49 16.36
C GLU A 143 1.54 9.56 16.23
N ILE A 144 0.64 9.85 15.27
CA ILE A 144 -0.57 9.04 15.04
C ILE A 144 -0.19 7.63 14.54
N PHE A 145 0.77 7.51 13.62
CA PHE A 145 1.30 6.24 13.15
C PHE A 145 1.78 5.36 14.33
N GLY A 146 2.59 5.93 15.22
CA GLY A 146 3.05 5.23 16.43
C GLY A 146 1.92 4.84 17.38
N GLN A 147 0.88 5.68 17.49
CA GLN A 147 -0.30 5.38 18.29
C GLN A 147 -1.13 4.23 17.69
N ILE A 148 -1.23 4.11 16.36
CA ILE A 148 -1.89 2.98 15.68
C ILE A 148 -1.15 1.68 16.01
N HIS A 149 0.17 1.65 15.85
CA HIS A 149 1.00 0.50 16.23
C HIS A 149 0.79 0.09 17.68
N SER A 150 0.94 1.05 18.60
CA SER A 150 0.75 0.80 20.03
C SER A 150 -0.66 0.31 20.36
N CYS A 151 -1.68 0.80 19.67
CA CYS A 151 -3.06 0.41 19.86
C CYS A 151 -3.29 -1.06 19.48
N LEU A 152 -2.73 -1.51 18.36
CA LEU A 152 -2.82 -2.88 17.87
C LEU A 152 -1.96 -3.86 18.69
N ASP A 153 -0.82 -3.40 19.18
CA ASP A 153 0.08 -4.23 20.01
C ASP A 153 -0.52 -4.49 21.40
N LYS A 154 -1.05 -3.45 22.05
CA LYS A 154 -1.57 -3.54 23.42
C LYS A 154 -2.99 -4.10 23.52
N LYS A 155 -3.83 -3.84 22.54
CA LYS A 155 -5.25 -4.23 22.47
C LYS A 155 -6.01 -3.98 23.79
N GLU A 156 -5.83 -2.78 24.36
CA GLU A 156 -6.54 -2.35 25.56
C GLU A 156 -8.07 -2.39 25.35
N PRO A 157 -8.89 -2.41 26.39
CA PRO A 157 -10.35 -2.40 26.24
C PRO A 157 -10.80 -1.27 25.30
N TYR A 158 -11.70 -1.62 24.36
CA TYR A 158 -12.25 -0.69 23.33
C TYR A 158 -11.22 -0.18 22.31
N TYR A 159 -10.05 -0.81 22.18
CA TYR A 159 -9.00 -0.43 21.23
C TYR A 159 -9.52 -0.28 19.79
N TYR A 160 -10.52 -1.04 19.37
CA TYR A 160 -11.12 -0.98 18.04
C TYR A 160 -11.81 0.38 17.77
N VAL A 161 -12.37 1.04 18.79
CA VAL A 161 -12.93 2.39 18.67
C VAL A 161 -11.80 3.41 18.52
N ARG A 162 -10.78 3.30 19.39
CA ARG A 162 -9.59 4.16 19.35
C ARG A 162 -8.87 4.02 18.01
N LEU A 163 -8.73 2.80 17.51
CA LEU A 163 -8.06 2.52 16.25
C LEU A 163 -8.74 3.23 15.06
N LYS A 164 -10.07 3.15 14.95
CA LYS A 164 -10.83 3.90 13.92
C LYS A 164 -10.62 5.41 14.04
N ALA A 165 -10.67 5.96 15.25
CA ALA A 165 -10.43 7.37 15.48
C ALA A 165 -9.02 7.80 15.04
N LEU A 166 -8.01 6.97 15.30
CA LEU A 166 -6.62 7.21 14.88
C LEU A 166 -6.46 7.18 13.35
N PHE A 167 -7.10 6.24 12.66
CA PHE A 167 -7.09 6.22 11.19
C PHE A 167 -7.74 7.47 10.59
N TYR A 168 -8.89 7.89 11.11
CA TYR A 168 -9.52 9.13 10.64
C TYR A 168 -8.67 10.36 10.97
N ALA A 169 -8.00 10.39 12.13
CA ALA A 169 -7.06 11.46 12.47
C ALA A 169 -5.86 11.47 11.51
N PHE A 170 -5.31 10.30 11.17
CA PHE A 170 -4.23 10.17 10.19
C PHE A 170 -4.67 10.69 8.81
N PHE A 171 -5.83 10.27 8.33
CA PHE A 171 -6.37 10.76 7.06
C PHE A 171 -6.65 12.26 7.07
N TYR A 172 -7.12 12.80 8.20
CA TYR A 172 -7.29 14.25 8.34
C TYR A 172 -5.97 14.99 8.13
N GLU A 173 -4.88 14.55 8.77
CA GLU A 173 -3.55 15.16 8.58
C GLU A 173 -3.05 15.01 7.13
N MET A 174 -3.32 13.85 6.50
CA MET A 174 -2.98 13.63 5.09
C MET A 174 -3.73 14.62 4.16
N LEU A 175 -5.01 14.85 4.41
CA LEU A 175 -5.83 15.79 3.64
C LEU A 175 -5.44 17.24 3.92
N ALA A 176 -5.21 17.61 5.19
CA ALA A 176 -4.78 18.95 5.59
C ALA A 176 -3.41 19.32 5.02
N GLY A 177 -2.52 18.33 4.87
CA GLY A 177 -1.21 18.47 4.23
C GLY A 177 -1.25 18.46 2.70
N ASN A 178 -2.42 18.33 2.07
CA ASN A 178 -2.58 18.17 0.61
C ASN A 178 -1.82 16.97 0.04
N TYR A 179 -1.74 15.85 0.79
CA TYR A 179 -1.07 14.63 0.35
C TYR A 179 -2.00 13.70 -0.45
N ILE A 180 -3.20 14.14 -0.79
CA ILE A 180 -4.12 13.43 -1.68
C ILE A 180 -4.01 13.97 -3.11
N ILE A 181 -3.98 13.06 -4.06
CA ILE A 181 -3.98 13.33 -5.50
C ILE A 181 -5.33 12.83 -6.01
N THR A 182 -6.16 13.74 -6.49
CA THR A 182 -7.37 13.36 -7.22
C THR A 182 -6.99 13.11 -8.66
N SER A 183 -7.29 11.94 -9.16
CA SER A 183 -6.83 11.52 -10.48
C SER A 183 -7.63 12.16 -11.62
N ASP A 184 -7.15 13.28 -12.16
CA ASP A 184 -7.14 13.46 -13.62
C ASP A 184 -6.15 12.47 -14.30
N HIS A 185 -5.41 11.70 -13.49
CA HIS A 185 -4.47 10.65 -13.88
C HIS A 185 -5.15 9.29 -14.13
N ALA A 186 -6.43 9.28 -14.51
CA ALA A 186 -7.14 8.09 -14.95
C ALA A 186 -6.43 7.31 -16.09
N GLU A 187 -5.52 7.95 -16.82
CA GLU A 187 -4.72 7.30 -17.85
C GLU A 187 -3.58 6.43 -17.30
N GLN A 188 -2.93 6.84 -16.20
CA GLN A 188 -1.84 6.03 -15.62
C GLN A 188 -2.38 4.78 -14.89
N ASN A 189 -3.51 4.90 -14.22
CA ASN A 189 -4.18 3.78 -13.57
C ASN A 189 -4.81 2.81 -14.57
N LYS A 190 -5.29 3.29 -15.73
CA LYS A 190 -5.71 2.44 -16.86
C LYS A 190 -4.57 1.53 -17.35
N SER A 191 -3.36 2.04 -17.43
CA SER A 191 -2.19 1.28 -17.87
C SER A 191 -1.84 0.11 -16.94
N LEU A 192 -2.01 0.27 -15.62
CA LEU A 192 -1.71 -0.78 -14.63
C LEU A 192 -2.83 -1.80 -14.52
N SER A 193 -4.09 -1.36 -14.52
CA SER A 193 -5.24 -2.27 -14.63
C SER A 193 -5.17 -3.09 -15.92
N SER A 194 -4.71 -2.49 -17.01
CA SER A 194 -4.49 -3.19 -18.28
C SER A 194 -3.40 -4.26 -18.19
N ILE A 195 -2.30 -4.01 -17.47
CA ILE A 195 -1.24 -5.02 -17.25
C ILE A 195 -1.76 -6.16 -16.38
N LYS A 196 -2.54 -5.87 -15.32
CA LYS A 196 -3.18 -6.89 -14.49
C LYS A 196 -4.14 -7.76 -15.33
N ASN A 197 -4.97 -7.14 -16.17
CA ASN A 197 -5.87 -7.87 -17.07
C ASN A 197 -5.10 -8.80 -18.02
N VAL A 198 -3.94 -8.36 -18.52
CA VAL A 198 -3.07 -9.20 -19.37
C VAL A 198 -2.50 -10.37 -18.56
N LEU A 199 -2.05 -10.16 -17.34
CA LEU A 199 -1.55 -11.22 -16.48
C LEU A 199 -2.66 -12.23 -16.14
N ASP A 200 -3.85 -11.76 -15.79
CA ASP A 200 -5.02 -12.61 -15.52
C ASP A 200 -5.42 -13.42 -16.76
N TYR A 201 -5.39 -12.80 -17.94
CA TYR A 201 -5.65 -13.49 -19.20
C TYR A 201 -4.60 -14.58 -19.49
N ILE A 202 -3.31 -14.27 -19.36
CA ILE A 202 -2.22 -15.24 -19.52
C ILE A 202 -2.40 -16.40 -18.56
N ASN A 203 -2.72 -16.14 -17.29
CA ASN A 203 -2.91 -17.17 -16.27
C ASN A 203 -4.13 -18.06 -16.52
N SER A 204 -5.19 -17.52 -17.07
CA SER A 204 -6.40 -18.31 -17.41
C SER A 204 -6.26 -19.09 -18.72
N HIS A 205 -5.32 -18.71 -19.60
CA HIS A 205 -5.14 -19.28 -20.94
C HIS A 205 -3.73 -19.82 -21.21
N TYR A 206 -2.92 -20.05 -20.15
CA TYR A 206 -1.52 -20.48 -20.31
C TYR A 206 -1.34 -21.83 -21.05
N ASN A 207 -2.39 -22.64 -21.13
CA ASN A 207 -2.42 -23.90 -21.87
C ASN A 207 -2.78 -23.74 -23.37
N GLU A 208 -3.07 -22.52 -23.80
CA GLU A 208 -3.50 -22.18 -25.16
C GLU A 208 -2.38 -21.36 -25.84
N PRO A 209 -2.32 -21.32 -27.18
CA PRO A 209 -1.41 -20.45 -27.88
C PRO A 209 -1.73 -18.98 -27.61
N LEU A 210 -0.87 -18.28 -26.87
CA LEU A 210 -1.03 -16.85 -26.59
C LEU A 210 -0.57 -16.02 -27.78
N ASN A 211 -1.37 -15.01 -28.14
CA ASN A 211 -1.11 -14.12 -29.26
C ASN A 211 -0.79 -12.70 -28.74
N ALA A 212 0.37 -12.15 -29.15
CA ALA A 212 0.80 -10.81 -28.77
C ALA A 212 -0.24 -9.73 -29.12
N LYS A 213 -0.97 -9.87 -30.21
CA LYS A 213 -2.02 -8.94 -30.62
C LYS A 213 -3.22 -8.94 -29.68
N GLU A 214 -3.62 -10.10 -29.17
CA GLU A 214 -4.70 -10.22 -28.18
C GLU A 214 -4.27 -9.59 -26.84
N LEU A 215 -3.04 -9.86 -26.40
CA LEU A 215 -2.47 -9.27 -25.19
C LEU A 215 -2.33 -7.75 -25.29
N ALA A 216 -1.90 -7.24 -26.46
CA ALA A 216 -1.83 -5.81 -26.74
C ALA A 216 -3.23 -5.16 -26.70
N GLY A 217 -4.25 -5.84 -27.24
CA GLY A 217 -5.64 -5.39 -27.18
C GLY A 217 -6.19 -5.27 -25.75
N LEU A 218 -5.84 -6.22 -24.86
CA LEU A 218 -6.23 -6.21 -23.46
C LEU A 218 -5.53 -5.09 -22.66
N SER A 219 -4.34 -4.69 -23.06
CA SER A 219 -3.54 -3.68 -22.37
C SER A 219 -3.72 -2.26 -22.93
N ASN A 220 -4.47 -2.08 -24.00
CA ASN A 220 -4.53 -0.83 -24.78
C ASN A 220 -3.14 -0.33 -25.25
N TYR A 221 -2.18 -1.25 -25.42
CA TYR A 221 -0.88 -0.98 -26.03
C TYR A 221 -0.88 -1.42 -27.50
N SER A 222 -0.01 -0.81 -28.28
CA SER A 222 0.26 -1.27 -29.64
C SER A 222 1.18 -2.48 -29.62
N GLU A 223 1.12 -3.29 -30.65
CA GLU A 223 2.00 -4.45 -30.88
C GLU A 223 3.49 -4.06 -31.10
N TYR A 224 3.78 -2.74 -31.25
CA TYR A 224 5.09 -2.17 -31.55
C TYR A 224 5.43 -1.02 -30.60
#